data_1a052d1fecae37a88b17845a227e01d5
#
_entry.id   1a052d1fecae37a88b17845a227e01d5
#
_cell.length_a   1.000
_cell.length_b   1.000
_cell.length_c   1.000
_cell.angle_alpha   90.00
_cell.angle_beta   90.00
_cell.angle_gamma   90.00
#
_symmetry.space_group_name_H-M   'P 1'
#
loop_
_entity.id
_entity.type
_entity.pdbx_description
1 polymer ?
#
loop_
_entity_poly.entity_id
_entity_poly.type
_entity_poly.pdbx_seq_one_letter_code
_entity_poly.pdbx_strand_id
1 'polypeptide(L)'
;YYRLDLRKVFFNSHLGYERRRVALKVKSRERVLIPFCGVGPYVVPVAAAGARVVAIESNSEACKWMTDNARLNRVEDNIDLIKGDALVVADLLNIRYPKFDRAIIPTPYGMDRVLDIFSHLVKKGGAIHFYTFKKKHQIEGLIEKYENAGLEVEFYRSCGNVAPGVCRWVFDLVKG
;
A
#
# COMPACT_ATOMS: atom_id res chain seq x y z
N TYR A 1 12.19 -12.97 -4.20
CA TYR A 1 13.13 -12.42 -5.17
C TYR A 1 12.45 -11.40 -6.06
N TYR A 2 13.23 -10.41 -6.59
CA TYR A 2 12.72 -9.39 -7.52
C TYR A 2 13.63 -9.23 -8.71
N ARG A 3 13.02 -9.09 -9.89
CA ARG A 3 13.68 -8.65 -11.13
C ARG A 3 13.05 -7.34 -11.56
N LEU A 4 13.88 -6.39 -12.00
CA LEU A 4 13.42 -5.08 -12.48
C LEU A 4 14.55 -4.37 -13.25
N ASP A 5 14.19 -3.40 -14.09
CA ASP A 5 15.12 -2.46 -14.68
C ASP A 5 14.98 -1.10 -13.98
N LEU A 6 15.97 -0.72 -13.18
CA LEU A 6 15.98 0.54 -12.41
C LEU A 6 15.93 1.81 -13.29
N ARG A 7 16.19 1.70 -14.59
CA ARG A 7 16.05 2.82 -15.53
C ARG A 7 14.60 3.07 -15.94
N LYS A 8 13.71 2.10 -15.74
CA LYS A 8 12.32 2.12 -16.18
C LYS A 8 11.31 2.17 -15.04
N VAL A 9 11.69 1.67 -13.86
CA VAL A 9 10.79 1.54 -12.73
C VAL A 9 11.48 1.94 -11.43
N PHE A 10 10.69 2.45 -10.48
CA PHE A 10 11.17 2.80 -9.15
C PHE A 10 11.16 1.59 -8.23
N PHE A 11 12.26 1.40 -7.49
CA PHE A 11 12.35 0.45 -6.39
C PHE A 11 13.25 0.98 -5.28
N ASN A 12 12.76 0.98 -4.03
CA ASN A 12 13.53 1.37 -2.87
C ASN A 12 13.89 0.14 -2.03
N SER A 13 15.16 -0.28 -2.05
CA SER A 13 15.66 -1.44 -1.31
C SER A 13 15.65 -1.24 0.22
N HIS A 14 15.75 -0.01 0.70
CA HIS A 14 15.86 0.30 2.14
C HIS A 14 14.55 0.02 2.93
N LEU A 15 13.44 -0.20 2.25
CA LEU A 15 12.15 -0.52 2.89
C LEU A 15 11.94 -2.03 3.14
N GLY A 16 12.97 -2.85 3.08
CA GLY A 16 12.87 -4.30 3.29
C GLY A 16 12.27 -4.69 4.65
N TYR A 17 12.73 -4.04 5.73
CA TYR A 17 12.17 -4.24 7.06
C TYR A 17 10.68 -3.92 7.11
N GLU A 18 10.28 -2.78 6.55
CA GLU A 18 8.89 -2.31 6.58
C GLU A 18 7.96 -3.24 5.80
N ARG A 19 8.38 -3.73 4.64
CA ARG A 19 7.62 -4.72 3.86
C ARG A 19 7.39 -6.01 4.62
N ARG A 20 8.44 -6.50 5.30
CA ARG A 20 8.35 -7.68 6.16
C ARG A 20 7.42 -7.45 7.35
N ARG A 21 7.54 -6.30 8.03
CA ARG A 21 6.68 -5.92 9.16
C ARG A 21 5.20 -5.97 8.78
N VAL A 22 4.85 -5.35 7.64
CA VAL A 22 3.47 -5.32 7.16
C VAL A 22 3.00 -6.71 6.75
N ALA A 23 3.81 -7.47 6.01
CA ALA A 23 3.45 -8.83 5.59
C ALA A 23 3.21 -9.77 6.78
N LEU A 24 3.95 -9.63 7.88
CA LEU A 24 3.75 -10.41 9.11
C LEU A 24 2.43 -10.10 9.84
N LYS A 25 1.80 -8.95 9.58
CA LYS A 25 0.49 -8.59 10.13
C LYS A 25 -0.69 -9.12 9.28
N VAL A 26 -0.41 -9.61 8.08
CA VAL A 26 -1.44 -10.12 7.16
C VAL A 26 -1.83 -11.53 7.55
N LYS A 27 -3.14 -11.80 7.59
CA LYS A 27 -3.69 -13.14 7.83
C LYS A 27 -3.98 -13.84 6.50
N SER A 28 -3.85 -15.16 6.49
CA SER A 28 -4.24 -15.95 5.32
C SER A 28 -5.69 -15.68 4.92
N ARG A 29 -5.94 -15.61 3.61
CA ARG A 29 -7.24 -15.31 2.99
C ARG A 29 -7.77 -13.88 3.22
N GLU A 30 -7.04 -12.98 3.88
CA GLU A 30 -7.40 -11.56 3.87
C GLU A 30 -7.48 -11.05 2.43
N ARG A 31 -8.48 -10.20 2.15
CA ARG A 31 -8.51 -9.40 0.91
C ARG A 31 -7.76 -8.11 1.16
N VAL A 32 -6.67 -7.91 0.43
CA VAL A 32 -5.76 -6.78 0.61
C VAL A 32 -5.74 -5.92 -0.65
N LEU A 33 -6.02 -4.63 -0.50
CA LEU A 33 -5.89 -3.65 -1.58
C LEU A 33 -4.51 -2.99 -1.52
N ILE A 34 -3.82 -2.94 -2.66
CA ILE A 34 -2.52 -2.27 -2.78
C ILE A 34 -2.52 -1.38 -4.03
N PRO A 35 -2.97 -0.11 -3.93
CA PRO A 35 -2.80 0.87 -4.99
C PRO A 35 -1.34 1.28 -5.13
N PHE A 36 -0.94 1.79 -6.30
CA PHE A 36 0.42 2.24 -6.59
C PHE A 36 1.47 1.16 -6.35
N CYS A 37 1.18 -0.06 -6.77
CA CYS A 37 1.92 -1.24 -6.32
C CYS A 37 3.33 -1.35 -6.92
N GLY A 38 3.66 -0.58 -7.97
CA GLY A 38 4.95 -0.65 -8.65
C GLY A 38 5.27 -2.06 -9.16
N VAL A 39 6.49 -2.49 -8.95
CA VAL A 39 6.96 -3.84 -9.30
C VAL A 39 6.59 -4.92 -8.26
N GLY A 40 5.67 -4.61 -7.36
CA GLY A 40 5.13 -5.53 -6.37
C GLY A 40 5.87 -5.67 -5.03
N PRO A 41 6.62 -4.66 -4.53
CA PRO A 41 7.41 -4.83 -3.32
C PRO A 41 6.61 -5.13 -2.05
N TYR A 42 5.35 -4.71 -1.99
CA TYR A 42 4.39 -5.11 -0.95
C TYR A 42 3.52 -6.28 -1.40
N VAL A 43 3.16 -6.33 -2.70
CA VAL A 43 2.25 -7.34 -3.25
C VAL A 43 2.78 -8.75 -3.04
N VAL A 44 4.02 -9.01 -3.47
CA VAL A 44 4.61 -10.35 -3.41
C VAL A 44 4.68 -10.91 -1.98
N PRO A 45 5.22 -10.20 -0.96
CA PRO A 45 5.28 -10.77 0.40
C PRO A 45 3.89 -10.91 1.04
N VAL A 46 2.92 -10.06 0.71
CA VAL A 46 1.55 -10.14 1.21
C VAL A 46 0.81 -11.33 0.57
N ALA A 47 0.96 -11.54 -0.73
CA ALA A 47 0.41 -12.72 -1.40
C ALA A 47 1.06 -14.02 -0.91
N ALA A 48 2.37 -14.00 -0.62
CA ALA A 48 3.08 -15.15 -0.02
C ALA A 48 2.62 -15.45 1.41
N ALA A 49 2.06 -14.48 2.14
CA ALA A 49 1.39 -14.71 3.43
C ALA A 49 0.00 -15.36 3.29
N GLY A 50 -0.44 -15.65 2.08
CA GLY A 50 -1.71 -16.30 1.78
C GLY A 50 -2.90 -15.34 1.61
N ALA A 51 -2.68 -14.05 1.49
CA ALA A 51 -3.72 -13.08 1.20
C ALA A 51 -4.12 -13.09 -0.28
N ARG A 52 -5.36 -12.66 -0.56
CA ARG A 52 -5.83 -12.33 -1.92
C ARG A 52 -5.62 -10.84 -2.16
N VAL A 53 -4.76 -10.49 -3.08
CA VAL A 53 -4.32 -9.12 -3.31
C VAL A 53 -4.97 -8.55 -4.58
N VAL A 54 -5.61 -7.39 -4.45
CA VAL A 54 -5.96 -6.54 -5.59
C VAL A 54 -4.91 -5.43 -5.66
N ALA A 55 -4.11 -5.46 -6.71
CA ALA A 55 -2.99 -4.53 -6.94
C ALA A 55 -3.31 -3.60 -8.10
N ILE A 56 -2.99 -2.30 -7.99
CA ILE A 56 -3.24 -1.32 -9.05
C ILE A 56 -1.94 -0.60 -9.38
N GLU A 57 -1.63 -0.50 -10.68
CA GLU A 57 -0.45 0.22 -11.17
C GLU A 57 -0.74 0.83 -12.55
N SER A 58 -0.33 2.08 -12.74
CA SER A 58 -0.53 2.80 -14.01
C SER A 58 0.61 2.58 -15.00
N ASN A 59 1.84 2.38 -14.50
CA ASN A 59 3.01 2.18 -15.33
C ASN A 59 3.05 0.77 -15.94
N SER A 60 2.93 0.69 -17.26
CA SER A 60 2.94 -0.59 -18.00
C SER A 60 4.19 -1.42 -17.79
N GLU A 61 5.37 -0.78 -17.67
CA GLU A 61 6.61 -1.50 -17.41
C GLU A 61 6.64 -2.07 -15.98
N ALA A 62 6.15 -1.30 -15.01
CA ALA A 62 6.02 -1.79 -13.63
C ALA A 62 5.04 -2.97 -13.54
N CYS A 63 3.91 -2.93 -14.27
CA CYS A 63 2.96 -4.05 -14.35
C CYS A 63 3.62 -5.32 -14.91
N LYS A 64 4.44 -5.22 -15.98
CA LYS A 64 5.17 -6.37 -16.52
C LYS A 64 6.10 -6.98 -15.47
N TRP A 65 6.95 -6.15 -14.85
CA TRP A 65 7.85 -6.60 -13.80
C TRP A 65 7.11 -7.18 -12.60
N MET A 66 5.97 -6.59 -12.23
CA MET A 66 5.13 -7.11 -11.14
C MET A 66 4.61 -8.52 -11.46
N THR A 67 4.12 -8.75 -12.68
CA THR A 67 3.67 -10.06 -13.14
C THR A 67 4.81 -11.09 -13.13
N ASP A 68 6.00 -10.71 -13.62
CA ASP A 68 7.17 -11.59 -13.61
C ASP A 68 7.65 -11.89 -12.19
N ASN A 69 7.61 -10.90 -11.29
CA ASN A 69 7.96 -11.09 -9.90
C ASN A 69 6.95 -11.97 -9.16
N ALA A 70 5.66 -11.86 -9.47
CA ALA A 70 4.64 -12.75 -8.92
C ALA A 70 4.92 -14.22 -9.29
N ARG A 71 5.18 -14.51 -10.57
CA ARG A 71 5.54 -15.84 -11.07
C ARG A 71 6.83 -16.35 -10.45
N LEU A 72 7.87 -15.51 -10.40
CA LEU A 72 9.18 -15.85 -9.80
C LEU A 72 9.05 -16.32 -8.34
N ASN A 73 8.05 -15.79 -7.63
CA ASN A 73 7.78 -16.13 -6.23
C ASN A 73 6.58 -17.09 -6.05
N ARG A 74 5.97 -17.59 -7.15
CA ARG A 74 4.85 -18.55 -7.15
C ARG A 74 3.64 -18.06 -6.36
N VAL A 75 3.27 -16.80 -6.56
CA VAL A 75 2.15 -16.14 -5.86
C VAL A 75 1.13 -15.52 -6.83
N GLU A 76 1.27 -15.74 -8.14
CA GLU A 76 0.44 -15.14 -9.19
C GLU A 76 -1.04 -15.45 -9.02
N ASP A 77 -1.41 -16.63 -8.56
CA ASP A 77 -2.79 -17.08 -8.36
C ASP A 77 -3.52 -16.32 -7.22
N ASN A 78 -2.76 -15.64 -6.36
CA ASN A 78 -3.28 -14.84 -5.27
C ASN A 78 -3.39 -13.34 -5.60
N ILE A 79 -3.10 -12.92 -6.84
CA ILE A 79 -2.97 -11.52 -7.21
C ILE A 79 -3.86 -11.20 -8.40
N ASP A 80 -4.74 -10.22 -8.22
CA ASP A 80 -5.50 -9.57 -9.29
C ASP A 80 -4.84 -8.21 -9.58
N LEU A 81 -4.08 -8.13 -10.68
CA LEU A 81 -3.39 -6.92 -11.10
C LEU A 81 -4.26 -6.12 -12.06
N ILE A 82 -4.60 -4.91 -11.65
CA ILE A 82 -5.33 -3.93 -12.47
C ILE A 82 -4.34 -2.88 -13.00
N LYS A 83 -4.15 -2.86 -14.31
CA LYS A 83 -3.39 -1.80 -14.97
C LYS A 83 -4.27 -0.58 -15.16
N GLY A 84 -3.99 0.50 -14.46
CA GLY A 84 -4.75 1.76 -14.56
C GLY A 84 -4.34 2.78 -13.52
N ASP A 85 -4.91 3.99 -13.64
CA ASP A 85 -4.78 5.01 -12.60
C ASP A 85 -5.62 4.59 -11.39
N ALA A 86 -4.96 4.50 -10.24
CA ALA A 86 -5.59 4.03 -9.01
C ALA A 86 -6.76 4.92 -8.55
N LEU A 87 -6.71 6.24 -8.83
CA LEU A 87 -7.78 7.17 -8.50
C LEU A 87 -9.01 6.97 -9.37
N VAL A 88 -8.80 6.70 -10.66
CA VAL A 88 -9.90 6.42 -11.61
C VAL A 88 -10.54 5.05 -11.33
N VAL A 89 -9.71 4.07 -10.97
CA VAL A 89 -10.17 2.69 -10.70
C VAL A 89 -10.90 2.57 -9.37
N ALA A 90 -10.64 3.45 -8.39
CA ALA A 90 -11.16 3.35 -7.03
C ALA A 90 -12.69 3.19 -6.97
N ASP A 91 -13.44 3.96 -7.75
CA ASP A 91 -14.91 3.90 -7.78
C ASP A 91 -15.41 2.56 -8.29
N LEU A 92 -14.73 1.99 -9.29
CA LEU A 92 -15.07 0.68 -9.87
C LEU A 92 -14.79 -0.47 -8.91
N LEU A 93 -13.80 -0.33 -8.01
CA LEU A 93 -13.50 -1.37 -7.01
C LEU A 93 -14.69 -1.60 -6.06
N ASN A 94 -15.40 -0.56 -5.70
CA ASN A 94 -16.55 -0.67 -4.80
C ASN A 94 -17.71 -1.50 -5.41
N ILE A 95 -17.79 -1.54 -6.74
CA ILE A 95 -18.80 -2.31 -7.49
C ILE A 95 -18.32 -3.75 -7.70
N ARG A 96 -17.03 -3.93 -8.01
CA ARG A 96 -16.46 -5.22 -8.41
C ARG A 96 -16.07 -6.12 -7.23
N TYR A 97 -15.65 -5.52 -6.11
CA TYR A 97 -15.14 -6.24 -4.96
C TYR A 97 -15.93 -5.92 -3.69
N PRO A 98 -16.11 -6.90 -2.80
CA PRO A 98 -16.55 -6.62 -1.42
C PRO A 98 -15.49 -5.77 -0.71
N LYS A 99 -15.86 -5.10 0.39
CA LYS A 99 -14.91 -4.32 1.20
C LYS A 99 -13.65 -5.14 1.55
N PHE A 100 -12.51 -4.48 1.52
CA PHE A 100 -11.22 -5.09 1.83
C PHE A 100 -11.01 -5.24 3.34
N ASP A 101 -10.31 -6.28 3.75
CA ASP A 101 -9.91 -6.49 5.13
C ASP A 101 -8.76 -5.56 5.50
N ARG A 102 -7.93 -5.22 4.49
CA ARG A 102 -6.73 -4.40 4.66
C ARG A 102 -6.45 -3.57 3.41
N ALA A 103 -5.89 -2.37 3.61
CA ALA A 103 -5.25 -1.60 2.54
C ALA A 103 -3.79 -1.31 2.89
N ILE A 104 -2.90 -1.43 1.91
CA ILE A 104 -1.50 -0.99 2.01
C ILE A 104 -1.31 0.07 0.94
N ILE A 105 -1.11 1.31 1.35
CA ILE A 105 -1.13 2.48 0.47
C ILE A 105 0.27 3.10 0.42
N PRO A 106 1.18 2.62 -0.44
CA PRO A 106 2.52 3.19 -0.62
C PRO A 106 2.45 4.47 -1.46
N THR A 107 1.87 5.51 -0.86
CA THR A 107 1.49 6.76 -1.51
C THR A 107 2.66 7.40 -2.28
N PRO A 108 2.44 7.84 -3.52
CA PRO A 108 3.38 8.72 -4.21
C PRO A 108 3.54 10.06 -3.48
N TYR A 109 4.70 10.71 -3.66
CA TYR A 109 4.97 12.00 -3.03
C TYR A 109 3.90 13.04 -3.39
N GLY A 110 3.36 13.74 -2.37
CA GLY A 110 2.37 14.79 -2.56
C GLY A 110 0.91 14.34 -2.74
N MET A 111 0.63 13.03 -2.68
CA MET A 111 -0.72 12.49 -2.91
C MET A 111 -1.47 12.09 -1.61
N ASP A 112 -1.37 12.88 -0.54
CA ASP A 112 -1.95 12.50 0.77
C ASP A 112 -3.48 12.28 0.75
N ARG A 113 -4.22 12.89 -0.19
CA ARG A 113 -5.67 12.74 -0.34
C ARG A 113 -6.11 11.31 -0.69
N VAL A 114 -5.19 10.46 -1.11
CA VAL A 114 -5.52 9.07 -1.46
C VAL A 114 -6.00 8.26 -0.26
N LEU A 115 -5.64 8.66 0.97
CA LEU A 115 -6.14 8.01 2.18
C LEU A 115 -7.68 8.10 2.26
N ASP A 116 -8.23 9.28 2.02
CA ASP A 116 -9.68 9.51 2.08
C ASP A 116 -10.40 8.59 1.07
N ILE A 117 -9.85 8.46 -0.15
CA ILE A 117 -10.42 7.64 -1.23
C ILE A 117 -10.38 6.14 -0.85
N PHE A 118 -9.21 5.63 -0.49
CA PHE A 118 -9.03 4.19 -0.28
C PHE A 118 -9.53 3.69 1.07
N SER A 119 -9.63 4.55 2.09
CA SER A 119 -10.20 4.18 3.39
C SER A 119 -11.68 3.74 3.28
N HIS A 120 -12.43 4.32 2.34
CA HIS A 120 -13.82 3.92 2.11
C HIS A 120 -13.97 2.50 1.55
N LEU A 121 -12.94 1.95 0.93
CA LEU A 121 -12.93 0.59 0.40
C LEU A 121 -12.61 -0.47 1.45
N VAL A 122 -12.09 -0.07 2.61
CA VAL A 122 -11.80 -0.95 3.73
C VAL A 122 -13.04 -1.11 4.60
N LYS A 123 -13.30 -2.31 5.11
CA LYS A 123 -14.41 -2.60 6.03
C LYS A 123 -14.18 -1.95 7.40
N LYS A 124 -15.24 -1.77 8.16
CA LYS A 124 -15.17 -1.40 9.58
C LYS A 124 -14.32 -2.41 10.35
N GLY A 125 -13.40 -1.96 11.22
CA GLY A 125 -12.39 -2.76 11.91
C GLY A 125 -11.26 -3.26 10.99
N GLY A 126 -11.23 -2.87 9.72
CA GLY A 126 -10.16 -3.24 8.80
C GLY A 126 -8.92 -2.36 8.96
N ALA A 127 -7.75 -2.92 8.64
CA ALA A 127 -6.47 -2.27 8.83
C ALA A 127 -6.02 -1.46 7.59
N ILE A 128 -5.35 -0.33 7.81
CA ILE A 128 -4.77 0.48 6.74
C ILE A 128 -3.31 0.80 7.09
N HIS A 129 -2.38 0.44 6.21
CA HIS A 129 -0.99 0.87 6.30
C HIS A 129 -0.77 2.02 5.32
N PHE A 130 -0.80 3.24 5.83
CA PHE A 130 -0.72 4.44 5.02
C PHE A 130 0.67 5.07 5.10
N TYR A 131 1.27 5.34 3.95
CA TYR A 131 2.58 5.99 3.84
C TYR A 131 2.41 7.42 3.36
N THR A 132 3.08 8.36 4.03
CA THR A 132 3.08 9.78 3.67
C THR A 132 4.47 10.39 3.86
N PHE A 133 4.67 11.61 3.36
CA PHE A 133 5.94 12.33 3.42
C PHE A 133 5.73 13.65 4.16
N LYS A 134 6.25 13.73 5.39
CA LYS A 134 6.00 14.88 6.28
C LYS A 134 7.23 15.27 7.09
N LYS A 135 7.26 16.51 7.52
CA LYS A 135 8.16 16.98 8.57
C LYS A 135 7.66 16.49 9.94
N LYS A 136 8.58 16.31 10.89
CA LYS A 136 8.24 15.77 12.22
C LYS A 136 7.17 16.58 12.94
N HIS A 137 7.21 17.90 12.86
CA HIS A 137 6.24 18.78 13.54
C HIS A 137 4.81 18.72 12.98
N GLN A 138 4.59 18.06 11.83
CA GLN A 138 3.27 17.91 11.21
C GLN A 138 2.53 16.63 11.69
N ILE A 139 3.21 15.76 12.42
CA ILE A 139 2.70 14.42 12.72
C ILE A 139 1.54 14.47 13.70
N GLU A 140 1.62 15.27 14.76
CA GLU A 140 0.54 15.41 15.75
C GLU A 140 -0.76 15.88 15.12
N GLY A 141 -0.71 16.91 14.27
CA GLY A 141 -1.89 17.37 13.53
C GLY A 141 -2.43 16.37 12.51
N LEU A 142 -1.58 15.46 12.00
CA LEU A 142 -2.08 14.36 11.15
C LEU A 142 -2.78 13.27 11.96
N ILE A 143 -2.29 12.95 13.15
CA ILE A 143 -2.96 11.98 14.06
C ILE A 143 -4.37 12.50 14.36
N GLU A 144 -4.49 13.73 14.84
CA GLU A 144 -5.79 14.36 15.11
C GLU A 144 -6.71 14.35 13.88
N LYS A 145 -6.16 14.69 12.71
CA LYS A 145 -6.93 14.64 11.45
C LYS A 145 -7.47 13.25 11.14
N TYR A 146 -6.67 12.21 11.32
CA TYR A 146 -7.08 10.83 11.00
C TYR A 146 -8.11 10.32 12.00
N GLU A 147 -7.94 10.61 13.29
CA GLU A 147 -8.90 10.26 14.34
C GLU A 147 -10.25 10.96 14.13
N ASN A 148 -10.24 12.25 13.79
CA ASN A 148 -11.46 12.99 13.43
C ASN A 148 -12.14 12.46 12.16
N ALA A 149 -11.41 11.78 11.28
CA ALA A 149 -11.94 11.11 10.11
C ALA A 149 -12.44 9.67 10.39
N GLY A 150 -12.45 9.22 11.66
CA GLY A 150 -12.87 7.88 12.07
C GLY A 150 -11.82 6.80 11.77
N LEU A 151 -10.55 7.17 11.75
CA LEU A 151 -9.42 6.26 11.58
C LEU A 151 -8.59 6.25 12.88
N GLU A 152 -8.69 5.20 13.67
CA GLU A 152 -7.89 5.03 14.87
C GLU A 152 -6.42 4.82 14.53
N VAL A 153 -5.51 5.60 15.13
CA VAL A 153 -4.07 5.51 14.89
C VAL A 153 -3.44 4.54 15.91
N GLU A 154 -3.26 3.28 15.52
CA GLU A 154 -2.65 2.26 16.40
C GLU A 154 -1.13 2.40 16.51
N PHE A 155 -0.48 2.85 15.43
CA PHE A 155 0.97 2.92 15.37
C PHE A 155 1.43 3.89 14.28
N TYR A 156 2.52 4.60 14.53
CA TYR A 156 3.20 5.37 13.49
C TYR A 156 4.70 5.43 13.73
N ARG A 157 5.48 5.57 12.66
CA ARG A 157 6.93 5.76 12.73
C ARG A 157 7.50 6.36 11.45
N SER A 158 8.70 6.92 11.55
CA SER A 158 9.51 7.28 10.39
C SER A 158 10.16 6.05 9.76
N CYS A 159 10.07 5.94 8.43
CA CYS A 159 10.65 4.87 7.61
C CYS A 159 11.84 5.35 6.77
N GLY A 160 12.45 6.47 7.12
CA GLY A 160 13.63 7.04 6.47
C GLY A 160 13.42 8.45 5.92
N ASN A 161 14.52 9.15 5.72
CA ASN A 161 14.55 10.50 5.16
C ASN A 161 14.44 10.43 3.62
N VAL A 162 13.75 11.40 3.03
CA VAL A 162 13.58 11.53 1.57
C VAL A 162 14.06 12.88 1.06
N ALA A 163 14.07 13.90 1.91
CA ALA A 163 14.63 15.23 1.65
C ALA A 163 15.02 15.86 2.99
N PRO A 164 15.77 17.00 3.01
CA PRO A 164 16.09 17.70 4.23
C PRO A 164 14.85 18.03 5.07
N GLY A 165 14.79 17.47 6.29
CA GLY A 165 13.68 17.63 7.22
C GLY A 165 12.37 16.91 6.85
N VAL A 166 12.31 16.19 5.72
CA VAL A 166 11.14 15.43 5.29
C VAL A 166 11.42 13.93 5.38
N CYS A 167 10.60 13.23 6.16
CA CYS A 167 10.66 11.79 6.31
C CYS A 167 9.48 11.12 5.63
N ARG A 168 9.70 9.88 5.20
CA ARG A 168 8.59 8.96 4.93
C ARG A 168 8.08 8.43 6.27
N TRP A 169 6.79 8.56 6.50
CA TRP A 169 6.11 8.03 7.68
C TRP A 169 5.17 6.93 7.27
N VAL A 170 5.02 5.93 8.12
CA VAL A 170 3.92 4.98 8.07
C VAL A 170 2.98 5.24 9.23
N PHE A 171 1.69 5.14 8.95
CA PHE A 171 0.61 5.06 9.94
C PHE A 171 -0.10 3.73 9.76
N ASP A 172 -0.18 2.93 10.83
CA ASP A 172 -1.07 1.79 10.91
C ASP A 172 -2.38 2.28 11.53
N LEU A 173 -3.44 2.25 10.75
CA LEU A 173 -4.75 2.79 11.09
C LEU A 173 -5.77 1.65 11.13
N VAL A 174 -6.77 1.78 11.99
CA VAL A 174 -7.97 0.92 11.99
C VAL A 174 -9.19 1.77 11.66
N LYS A 175 -10.02 1.28 10.75
CA LYS A 175 -11.24 1.97 10.35
C LYS A 175 -12.33 1.77 11.41
N GLY A 176 -12.82 2.87 11.99
CA GLY A 176 -13.93 2.91 12.90
C GLY A 176 -15.32 2.62 12.27
#